data_b5dd11869b80a9cac59595f2878be7ca
#
_entry.id   b5dd11869b80a9cac59595f2878be7ca
#
_cell.length_a   1.000
_cell.length_b   1.000
_cell.length_c   1.000
_cell.angle_alpha   90.00
_cell.angle_beta   90.00
_cell.angle_gamma   90.00
#
_symmetry.space_group_name_H-M   'P 1'
#
loop_
_entity.id
_entity.type
_entity.pdbx_description
1 polymer ?
#
loop_
_entity_poly.entity_id
_entity_poly.type
_entity_poly.pdbx_seq_one_letter_code
_entity_poly.pdbx_strand_id
1 'polypeptide(L)'
;MIVGKFGKYLTFEIYRKPGSEGEEKVKYLTFQNLQRSVSSRVTEHARILKKHKTQFGGPNLSEMTFTMTFSASLGINPRKMLSSLESCVRLGKIGYFIIGSKKIGKHKYIITNISESWGHIIKNGKLVSASVDVTMKEYL
;
A
#
# COMPACT_ATOMS: atom_id res chain seq x y z
N MET A 1 -2.99 -6.38 17.15
CA MET A 1 -3.94 -5.33 16.70
C MET A 1 -3.82 -5.15 15.20
N ILE A 2 -4.92 -5.22 14.51
CA ILE A 2 -4.95 -5.05 13.07
C ILE A 2 -5.06 -3.55 12.77
N VAL A 3 -4.11 -3.01 12.03
CA VAL A 3 -4.10 -1.60 11.62
C VAL A 3 -4.95 -1.41 10.36
N GLY A 4 -4.85 -2.35 9.43
CA GLY A 4 -5.58 -2.29 8.18
C GLY A 4 -5.40 -3.56 7.36
N LYS A 5 -6.01 -3.59 6.19
CA LYS A 5 -5.85 -4.73 5.27
C LYS A 5 -6.15 -4.31 3.83
N PHE A 6 -5.58 -5.08 2.91
CA PHE A 6 -5.87 -4.99 1.48
C PHE A 6 -6.55 -6.30 1.06
N GLY A 7 -7.87 -6.28 0.94
CA GLY A 7 -8.65 -7.47 0.65
C GLY A 7 -8.33 -8.61 1.62
N LYS A 8 -8.12 -9.81 1.08
CA LYS A 8 -7.67 -10.98 1.84
C LYS A 8 -6.17 -11.28 1.63
N TYR A 9 -5.45 -10.40 0.94
CA TYR A 9 -4.08 -10.68 0.48
C TYR A 9 -3.03 -10.15 1.43
N LEU A 10 -3.33 -9.05 2.12
CA LEU A 10 -2.36 -8.36 2.94
C LEU A 10 -3.06 -7.79 4.18
N THR A 11 -2.50 -8.09 5.35
CA THR A 11 -3.00 -7.58 6.63
C THR A 11 -1.87 -6.83 7.32
N PHE A 12 -2.14 -5.60 7.74
CA PHE A 12 -1.19 -4.78 8.48
C PHE A 12 -1.46 -4.93 9.96
N GLU A 13 -0.47 -5.43 10.70
CA GLU A 13 -0.62 -5.78 12.10
C GLU A 13 0.54 -5.28 12.94
N ILE A 14 0.23 -4.89 14.18
CA ILE A 14 1.22 -4.61 15.20
C ILE A 14 0.81 -5.42 16.42
N TYR A 15 1.65 -6.34 16.87
CA TYR A 15 1.39 -7.08 18.09
C TYR A 15 2.67 -7.60 18.74
N ARG A 16 2.55 -7.83 20.06
CA ARG A 16 3.56 -8.53 20.84
C ARG A 16 2.93 -9.79 21.40
N LYS A 17 3.59 -10.92 21.22
CA LYS A 17 3.18 -12.18 21.85
C LYS A 17 4.20 -12.56 22.91
N PRO A 18 3.76 -12.91 24.13
CA PRO A 18 4.67 -13.52 25.09
C PRO A 18 5.18 -14.84 24.51
N GLY A 19 6.48 -14.98 24.41
CA GLY A 19 7.11 -16.22 23.99
C GLY A 19 7.18 -17.23 25.14
N SER A 20 7.52 -18.49 24.82
CA SER A 20 7.87 -19.46 25.84
C SER A 20 9.16 -19.01 26.54
N GLU A 21 9.25 -19.18 27.87
CA GLU A 21 10.39 -18.80 28.70
C GLU A 21 10.61 -17.28 28.85
N GLY A 22 9.55 -16.45 28.71
CA GLY A 22 9.62 -15.01 28.94
C GLY A 22 10.13 -14.21 27.75
N GLU A 23 10.39 -14.84 26.62
CA GLU A 23 10.70 -14.12 25.38
C GLU A 23 9.43 -13.53 24.74
N GLU A 24 9.50 -12.29 24.30
CA GLU A 24 8.40 -11.65 23.58
C GLU A 24 8.62 -11.78 22.08
N LYS A 25 7.58 -12.25 21.37
CA LYS A 25 7.55 -12.21 19.92
C LYS A 25 6.87 -10.92 19.49
N VAL A 26 7.57 -10.14 18.68
CA VAL A 26 7.06 -8.88 18.15
C VAL A 26 6.81 -9.04 16.66
N LYS A 27 5.65 -8.62 16.21
CA LYS A 27 5.36 -8.47 14.78
C LYS A 27 4.94 -7.04 14.54
N TYR A 28 5.67 -6.38 13.67
CA TYR A 28 5.38 -5.01 13.28
C TYR A 28 5.33 -4.95 11.76
N LEU A 29 4.13 -4.95 11.20
CA LEU A 29 3.88 -4.85 9.78
C LEU A 29 2.87 -3.74 9.54
N THR A 30 3.37 -2.59 9.14
CA THR A 30 2.53 -1.45 8.81
C THR A 30 3.17 -0.66 7.68
N PHE A 31 2.49 0.38 7.29
CA PHE A 31 2.95 1.26 6.21
C PHE A 31 3.15 2.67 6.77
N GLN A 32 3.92 3.46 6.03
CA GLN A 32 4.15 4.87 6.34
C GLN A 32 4.11 5.68 5.05
N ASN A 33 4.00 6.99 5.21
CA ASN A 33 3.94 7.92 4.09
C ASN A 33 2.80 7.63 3.12
N LEU A 34 1.63 7.25 3.66
CA LEU A 34 0.46 7.03 2.84
C LEU A 34 0.01 8.34 2.23
N GLN A 35 -0.05 8.38 0.93
CA GLN A 35 -0.54 9.53 0.17
C GLN A 35 -1.66 9.07 -0.75
N ARG A 36 -2.71 9.84 -0.80
CA ARG A 36 -3.86 9.58 -1.65
C ARG A 36 -4.11 10.79 -2.55
N SER A 37 -4.24 10.52 -3.83
CA SER A 37 -4.55 11.56 -4.82
C SER A 37 -5.94 11.34 -5.37
N VAL A 38 -6.78 12.36 -5.26
CA VAL A 38 -8.13 12.36 -5.81
C VAL A 38 -8.25 13.57 -6.71
N SER A 39 -8.68 13.36 -7.95
CA SER A 39 -8.79 14.45 -8.92
C SER A 39 -10.03 14.29 -9.77
N SER A 40 -10.39 15.34 -10.45
CA SER A 40 -11.50 15.32 -11.39
C SER A 40 -11.04 15.90 -12.74
N ARG A 41 -11.72 15.50 -13.78
CA ARG A 41 -11.48 16.07 -15.10
C ARG A 41 -12.27 17.35 -15.21
N VAL A 42 -11.57 18.42 -15.55
CA VAL A 42 -12.15 19.74 -15.72
C VAL A 42 -11.66 20.29 -17.05
N THR A 43 -12.60 20.75 -17.87
CA THR A 43 -12.31 21.35 -19.17
C THR A 43 -12.68 22.81 -19.13
N GLU A 44 -11.78 23.66 -19.61
CA GLU A 44 -12.04 25.09 -19.76
C GLU A 44 -12.44 25.39 -21.21
N HIS A 45 -13.52 26.14 -21.36
CA HIS A 45 -13.98 26.61 -22.67
C HIS A 45 -13.69 28.11 -22.79
N ALA A 46 -12.88 28.49 -23.78
CA ALA A 46 -12.58 29.86 -24.07
C ALA A 46 -13.83 30.60 -24.60
N ARG A 47 -14.08 31.81 -24.10
CA ARG A 47 -15.17 32.65 -24.53
C ARG A 47 -14.66 34.02 -25.01
N ILE A 48 -15.25 34.56 -26.06
CA ILE A 48 -14.91 35.89 -26.57
C ILE A 48 -15.37 36.92 -25.54
N LEU A 49 -14.43 37.75 -25.06
CA LEU A 49 -14.69 38.88 -24.14
C LEU A 49 -15.32 38.46 -22.80
N LYS A 50 -15.22 37.18 -22.42
CA LYS A 50 -15.73 36.65 -21.16
C LYS A 50 -14.70 35.74 -20.50
N LYS A 51 -14.87 35.50 -19.19
CA LYS A 51 -14.07 34.50 -18.47
C LYS A 51 -14.29 33.11 -19.09
N HIS A 52 -13.25 32.27 -19.05
CA HIS A 52 -13.34 30.89 -19.50
C HIS A 52 -14.41 30.14 -18.72
N LYS A 53 -15.18 29.32 -19.40
CA LYS A 53 -16.18 28.46 -18.79
C LYS A 53 -15.50 27.15 -18.39
N THR A 54 -15.68 26.76 -17.15
CA THR A 54 -15.17 25.49 -16.63
C THR A 54 -16.28 24.44 -16.69
N GLN A 55 -15.96 23.28 -17.22
CA GLN A 55 -16.90 22.16 -17.29
C GLN A 55 -16.33 20.96 -16.54
N PHE A 56 -17.14 20.41 -15.63
CA PHE A 56 -16.79 19.21 -14.88
C PHE A 56 -16.99 17.98 -15.78
N GLY A 57 -15.91 17.22 -15.99
CA GLY A 57 -15.91 16.03 -16.85
C GLY A 57 -15.95 14.70 -16.12
N GLY A 58 -16.13 14.71 -14.80
CA GLY A 58 -16.19 13.52 -13.97
C GLY A 58 -14.92 13.27 -13.15
N PRO A 59 -14.96 12.33 -12.19
CA PRO A 59 -13.80 12.00 -11.39
C PRO A 59 -12.81 11.15 -12.17
N ASN A 60 -11.53 11.33 -11.89
CA ASN A 60 -10.48 10.42 -12.32
C ASN A 60 -10.35 9.27 -11.31
N LEU A 61 -9.69 8.19 -11.71
CA LEU A 61 -9.36 7.10 -10.80
C LEU A 61 -8.41 7.60 -9.73
N SER A 62 -8.70 7.30 -8.48
CA SER A 62 -7.84 7.67 -7.35
C SER A 62 -6.58 6.83 -7.33
N GLU A 63 -5.48 7.42 -6.87
CA GLU A 63 -4.21 6.73 -6.67
C GLU A 63 -3.79 6.81 -5.22
N MET A 64 -3.13 5.76 -4.74
CA MET A 64 -2.51 5.75 -3.42
C MET A 64 -1.09 5.24 -3.52
N THR A 65 -0.22 5.83 -2.72
CA THR A 65 1.16 5.37 -2.57
C THR A 65 1.49 5.27 -1.09
N PHE A 66 2.27 4.26 -0.74
CA PHE A 66 2.76 4.13 0.63
C PHE A 66 4.07 3.34 0.63
N THR A 67 4.79 3.45 1.73
CA THR A 67 6.06 2.76 1.93
C THR A 67 5.93 1.75 3.05
N MET A 68 6.42 0.55 2.83
CA MET A 68 6.50 -0.49 3.85
C MET A 68 7.97 -0.82 4.10
N THR A 69 8.32 -1.00 5.36
CA THR A 69 9.65 -1.42 5.75
C THR A 69 9.56 -2.76 6.46
N PHE A 70 10.35 -3.71 6.01
CA PHE A 70 10.38 -5.06 6.56
C PHE A 70 11.70 -5.29 7.28
N SER A 71 11.63 -5.86 8.47
CA SER A 71 12.81 -6.23 9.23
C SER A 71 12.60 -7.56 9.94
N ALA A 72 13.58 -8.44 9.86
CA ALA A 72 13.54 -9.72 10.55
C ALA A 72 13.45 -9.54 12.08
N SER A 73 14.04 -8.46 12.61
CA SER A 73 13.96 -8.15 14.04
C SER A 73 12.55 -7.77 14.50
N LEU A 74 11.68 -7.40 13.57
CA LEU A 74 10.27 -7.06 13.84
C LEU A 74 9.33 -8.24 13.59
N GLY A 75 9.85 -9.44 13.45
CA GLY A 75 9.06 -10.66 13.28
C GLY A 75 8.53 -10.88 11.87
N ILE A 76 9.11 -10.22 10.88
CA ILE A 76 8.69 -10.30 9.48
C ILE A 76 9.79 -10.93 8.65
N ASN A 77 9.42 -11.83 7.74
CA ASN A 77 10.35 -12.34 6.73
C ASN A 77 10.27 -11.42 5.51
N PRO A 78 11.27 -10.56 5.28
CA PRO A 78 11.19 -9.56 4.19
C PRO A 78 11.00 -10.20 2.81
N ARG A 79 11.76 -11.26 2.53
CA ARG A 79 11.70 -11.90 1.22
C ARG A 79 10.34 -12.51 0.90
N LYS A 80 9.71 -13.11 1.92
CA LYS A 80 8.37 -13.68 1.78
C LYS A 80 7.34 -12.60 1.51
N MET A 81 7.43 -11.47 2.20
CA MET A 81 6.53 -10.35 1.99
C MET A 81 6.68 -9.73 0.61
N LEU A 82 7.90 -9.56 0.14
CA LEU A 82 8.16 -9.06 -1.21
C LEU A 82 7.59 -9.99 -2.28
N SER A 83 7.73 -11.31 -2.09
CA SER A 83 7.16 -12.30 -3.01
C SER A 83 5.64 -12.23 -3.04
N SER A 84 4.99 -12.02 -1.89
CA SER A 84 3.55 -11.87 -1.81
C SER A 84 3.06 -10.64 -2.57
N LEU A 85 3.76 -9.51 -2.41
CA LEU A 85 3.44 -8.27 -3.12
C LEU A 85 3.64 -8.43 -4.63
N GLU A 86 4.73 -9.06 -5.04
CA GLU A 86 4.99 -9.35 -6.44
C GLU A 86 3.86 -10.19 -7.05
N SER A 87 3.39 -11.20 -6.34
CA SER A 87 2.26 -12.01 -6.80
C SER A 87 0.99 -11.19 -6.96
N CYS A 88 0.73 -10.27 -6.05
CA CYS A 88 -0.42 -9.37 -6.18
C CYS A 88 -0.35 -8.51 -7.44
N VAL A 89 0.84 -8.03 -7.79
CA VAL A 89 1.03 -7.24 -9.00
C VAL A 89 0.87 -8.09 -10.25
N ARG A 90 1.55 -9.23 -10.30
CA ARG A 90 1.55 -10.11 -11.49
C ARG A 90 0.19 -10.71 -11.80
N LEU A 91 -0.57 -11.05 -10.76
CA LEU A 91 -1.88 -11.68 -10.93
C LEU A 91 -3.03 -10.69 -10.94
N GLY A 92 -2.74 -9.39 -10.80
CA GLY A 92 -3.77 -8.35 -10.82
C GLY A 92 -4.80 -8.47 -9.71
N LYS A 93 -4.35 -8.78 -8.50
CA LYS A 93 -5.25 -8.92 -7.35
C LYS A 93 -5.91 -7.60 -6.99
N ILE A 94 -7.23 -7.63 -6.83
CA ILE A 94 -8.03 -6.46 -6.47
C ILE A 94 -8.71 -6.68 -5.14
N GLY A 95 -8.87 -5.61 -4.38
CA GLY A 95 -9.53 -5.67 -3.08
C GLY A 95 -9.73 -4.28 -2.50
N TYR A 96 -10.55 -4.22 -1.46
CA TYR A 96 -10.74 -2.98 -0.71
C TYR A 96 -9.53 -2.72 0.18
N PHE A 97 -9.12 -1.46 0.22
CA PHE A 97 -8.08 -1.03 1.14
C PHE A 97 -8.76 -0.46 2.39
N ILE A 98 -8.54 -1.11 3.52
CA ILE A 98 -9.23 -0.79 4.77
C ILE A 98 -8.19 -0.37 5.81
N ILE A 99 -8.43 0.78 6.43
CA ILE A 99 -7.61 1.28 7.53
C ILE A 99 -8.53 1.63 8.69
N GLY A 100 -8.24 1.09 9.87
CA GLY A 100 -9.02 1.39 11.06
C GLY A 100 -10.48 1.04 10.94
N SER A 101 -10.81 -0.07 10.29
CA SER A 101 -12.17 -0.57 10.07
C SER A 101 -13.00 0.21 9.04
N LYS A 102 -12.37 1.15 8.32
CA LYS A 102 -13.04 1.93 7.27
C LYS A 102 -12.33 1.77 5.95
N LYS A 103 -13.11 1.63 4.88
CA LYS A 103 -12.58 1.57 3.52
C LYS A 103 -12.02 2.94 3.11
N ILE A 104 -10.88 2.91 2.43
CA ILE A 104 -10.34 4.10 1.79
C ILE A 104 -10.97 4.21 0.41
N GLY A 105 -11.77 5.26 0.21
CA GLY A 105 -12.52 5.46 -1.03
C GLY A 105 -13.73 4.54 -1.12
N LYS A 106 -14.40 4.57 -2.27
CA LYS A 106 -15.64 3.82 -2.51
C LYS A 106 -15.43 2.50 -3.22
N HIS A 107 -14.34 2.37 -3.95
CA HIS A 107 -14.08 1.26 -4.85
C HIS A 107 -12.89 0.43 -4.40
N LYS A 108 -12.72 -0.71 -5.04
CA LYS A 108 -11.56 -1.56 -4.84
C LYS A 108 -10.32 -0.93 -5.45
N TYR A 109 -9.17 -1.41 -5.02
CA TYR A 109 -7.87 -0.95 -5.53
C TYR A 109 -7.09 -2.13 -6.08
N ILE A 110 -6.22 -1.83 -7.02
CA ILE A 110 -5.27 -2.79 -7.58
C ILE A 110 -3.87 -2.24 -7.42
N ILE A 111 -2.92 -3.10 -7.08
CA ILE A 111 -1.52 -2.69 -7.01
C ILE A 111 -0.97 -2.66 -8.43
N THR A 112 -0.57 -1.47 -8.88
CA THR A 112 -0.07 -1.28 -10.24
C THR A 112 1.45 -1.35 -10.31
N ASN A 113 2.14 -1.01 -9.24
CA ASN A 113 3.59 -0.96 -9.22
C ASN A 113 4.12 -1.15 -7.82
N ILE A 114 5.25 -1.84 -7.71
CA ILE A 114 6.05 -1.91 -6.49
C ILE A 114 7.51 -1.61 -6.85
N SER A 115 8.17 -0.88 -5.96
CA SER A 115 9.59 -0.58 -6.10
C SER A 115 10.28 -1.06 -4.83
N GLU A 116 11.14 -2.07 -4.96
CA GLU A 116 11.80 -2.71 -3.84
C GLU A 116 13.20 -2.14 -3.62
N SER A 117 13.57 -1.98 -2.36
CA SER A 117 14.93 -1.62 -1.96
C SER A 117 15.39 -2.66 -0.93
N TRP A 118 16.34 -3.48 -1.34
CA TRP A 118 16.90 -4.53 -0.49
C TRP A 118 18.01 -3.93 0.36
N GLY A 119 17.81 -3.98 1.68
CA GLY A 119 18.77 -3.42 2.63
C GLY A 119 19.91 -4.37 2.94
N HIS A 120 19.90 -4.96 4.14
CA HIS A 120 20.98 -5.83 4.57
C HIS A 120 20.78 -7.28 4.13
N ILE A 121 21.80 -7.85 3.50
CA ILE A 121 21.83 -9.26 3.11
C ILE A 121 23.03 -9.87 3.84
N ILE A 122 22.78 -10.90 4.62
CA ILE A 122 23.83 -11.60 5.38
C ILE A 122 24.32 -12.81 4.62
N LYS A 123 25.32 -13.52 5.19
CA LYS A 123 25.84 -14.77 4.63
C LYS A 123 24.71 -15.72 4.27
N ASN A 124 24.87 -16.50 3.21
CA ASN A 124 23.87 -17.41 2.66
C ASN A 124 22.70 -16.72 1.94
N GLY A 125 22.81 -15.42 1.63
CA GLY A 125 21.82 -14.70 0.88
C GLY A 125 20.52 -14.40 1.62
N LYS A 126 20.52 -14.49 2.96
CA LYS A 126 19.33 -14.19 3.75
C LYS A 126 19.10 -12.68 3.83
N LEU A 127 17.94 -12.24 3.40
CA LEU A 127 17.53 -10.84 3.48
C LEU A 127 17.05 -10.53 4.90
N VAL A 128 17.66 -9.55 5.54
CA VAL A 128 17.35 -9.15 6.91
C VAL A 128 16.44 -7.93 6.94
N SER A 129 16.63 -6.99 6.01
CA SER A 129 15.80 -5.80 5.95
C SER A 129 15.55 -5.40 4.50
N ALA A 130 14.39 -4.81 4.26
CA ALA A 130 14.01 -4.31 2.95
C ALA A 130 12.93 -3.23 3.10
N SER A 131 12.79 -2.39 2.09
CA SER A 131 11.69 -1.46 2.00
C SER A 131 11.05 -1.58 0.63
N VAL A 132 9.79 -1.22 0.53
CA VAL A 132 9.06 -1.25 -0.74
C VAL A 132 8.11 -0.06 -0.80
N ASP A 133 8.11 0.60 -1.95
CA ASP A 133 7.12 1.63 -2.27
C ASP A 133 6.04 0.98 -3.12
N VAL A 134 4.81 1.07 -2.65
CA VAL A 134 3.66 0.45 -3.31
C VAL A 134 2.78 1.54 -3.91
N THR A 135 2.42 1.37 -5.17
CA THR A 135 1.48 2.27 -5.86
C THR A 135 0.23 1.49 -6.19
N MET A 136 -0.90 2.04 -5.80
CA MET A 136 -2.21 1.44 -6.03
C MET A 136 -3.09 2.41 -6.80
N LYS A 137 -3.98 1.86 -7.60
CA LYS A 137 -4.94 2.63 -8.38
C LYS A 137 -6.33 2.06 -8.17
N GLU A 138 -7.32 2.95 -8.17
CA GLU A 138 -8.73 2.56 -8.07
C GLU A 138 -9.11 1.67 -9.24
N TYR A 139 -9.86 0.60 -8.97
CA TYR A 139 -10.31 -0.35 -9.97
C TYR A 139 -11.84 -0.44 -9.95
N LEU A 140 -12.44 -0.14 -11.08
CA LEU A 140 -13.89 -0.18 -11.25
C LEU A 140 -14.36 -1.44 -11.95
#